data_e0de6e4fd4e1e63412854d9a2ec08d45
#
_entry.id   e0de6e4fd4e1e63412854d9a2ec08d45
#
_cell.length_a   1.000
_cell.length_b   1.000
_cell.length_c   1.000
_cell.angle_alpha   90.00
_cell.angle_beta   90.00
_cell.angle_gamma   90.00
#
_symmetry.space_group_name_H-M   'P 1'
#
loop_
_entity.id
_entity.type
_entity.pdbx_description
1 polymer ?
#
loop_
_entity_poly.entity_id
_entity_poly.type
_entity_poly.pdbx_seq_one_letter_code
_entity_poly.pdbx_strand_id
1 'polypeptide(L)'
;MRFRIAALPLVLLLAAALVGCGGSSTDSASSSEATSASSASSTQSASSGEVDRTITLHPKGNQMKYRETEFTVAPGQTIELVFENTATSPSMQHNVVVLNTTEDEVFERVGEAGMRAGSTNDYVPEDDAIIAYTPMSKPGETVSVTFTVPEQTGDYGYVCTFPGHWATMQGTMRVEESAA
;
A
#
# COMPACT_ATOMS: atom_id res chain seq x y z
N MET A 1 23.12 -15.93 41.06
CA MET A 1 22.86 -14.48 41.01
C MET A 1 21.37 -14.26 41.26
N ARG A 2 21.05 -13.56 42.34
CA ARG A 2 19.68 -13.40 42.84
C ARG A 2 19.07 -12.17 42.22
N PHE A 3 18.01 -12.32 41.40
CA PHE A 3 17.21 -11.19 40.89
C PHE A 3 16.19 -10.73 41.92
N ARG A 4 16.33 -9.46 42.32
CA ARG A 4 15.40 -8.77 43.21
C ARG A 4 14.27 -8.19 42.39
N ILE A 5 13.05 -8.63 42.65
CA ILE A 5 11.80 -8.07 42.14
C ILE A 5 11.49 -6.83 42.99
N ALA A 6 11.42 -5.67 42.37
CA ALA A 6 10.91 -4.43 42.97
C ALA A 6 9.46 -4.20 42.52
N ALA A 7 8.55 -4.24 43.46
CA ALA A 7 7.15 -3.89 43.28
C ALA A 7 6.97 -2.36 43.43
N LEU A 8 6.25 -1.72 42.51
CA LEU A 8 5.80 -0.32 42.67
C LEU A 8 4.27 -0.30 42.77
N PRO A 9 3.72 0.58 43.63
CA PRO A 9 2.31 0.57 43.96
C PRO A 9 1.44 1.37 42.97
N LEU A 10 0.25 0.85 42.81
CA LEU A 10 -0.91 1.39 42.13
C LEU A 10 -1.45 2.62 42.87
N VAL A 11 -1.51 3.78 42.22
CA VAL A 11 -2.27 4.95 42.72
C VAL A 11 -3.53 5.12 41.88
N LEU A 12 -4.64 4.86 42.54
CA LEU A 12 -6.01 5.05 42.06
C LEU A 12 -6.44 6.50 42.39
N LEU A 13 -6.76 7.32 41.41
CA LEU A 13 -7.37 8.63 41.59
C LEU A 13 -8.72 8.68 40.85
N LEU A 14 -9.74 8.67 41.65
CA LEU A 14 -11.16 8.82 41.29
C LEU A 14 -11.51 10.30 41.45
N ALA A 15 -12.08 10.95 40.45
CA ALA A 15 -12.83 12.21 40.67
C ALA A 15 -13.94 12.37 39.64
N ALA A 16 -15.09 12.68 40.19
CA ALA A 16 -16.45 12.68 39.70
C ALA A 16 -16.91 13.93 38.95
N ALA A 17 -17.89 13.72 38.10
CA ALA A 17 -19.14 14.49 37.85
C ALA A 17 -19.06 15.98 37.58
N LEU A 18 -19.77 16.43 36.51
CA LEU A 18 -20.87 17.39 36.61
C LEU A 18 -21.76 17.40 35.37
N VAL A 19 -23.02 17.24 35.64
CA VAL A 19 -24.23 17.35 34.86
C VAL A 19 -24.44 18.79 34.34
N GLY A 20 -24.90 18.93 33.10
CA GLY A 20 -25.39 20.20 32.53
C GLY A 20 -26.49 19.92 31.50
N CYS A 21 -27.72 20.09 31.97
CA CYS A 21 -28.97 19.95 31.20
C CYS A 21 -29.43 21.32 30.73
N GLY A 22 -30.12 21.40 29.58
CA GLY A 22 -30.93 22.55 29.11
C GLY A 22 -30.59 22.90 27.65
N GLY A 23 -31.50 23.04 26.72
CA GLY A 23 -32.93 23.19 26.64
C GLY A 23 -33.32 23.43 25.21
N SER A 24 -34.43 22.88 24.85
CA SER A 24 -35.47 23.09 23.85
C SER A 24 -35.34 24.05 22.65
N SER A 25 -35.76 23.50 21.52
CA SER A 25 -36.79 23.95 20.53
C SER A 25 -36.42 25.07 19.55
N THR A 26 -36.50 24.84 18.28
CA THR A 26 -37.66 25.07 17.40
C THR A 26 -37.37 24.69 15.95
N ASP A 27 -38.44 24.23 15.31
CA ASP A 27 -38.65 23.93 13.91
C ASP A 27 -38.09 24.95 12.90
N SER A 28 -37.60 24.47 11.77
CA SER A 28 -38.13 24.85 10.46
C SER A 28 -37.58 23.97 9.36
N ALA A 29 -38.49 23.44 8.61
CA ALA A 29 -38.32 22.67 7.38
C ALA A 29 -37.62 23.48 6.28
N SER A 30 -36.85 22.83 5.43
CA SER A 30 -37.02 22.79 3.97
C SER A 30 -35.73 22.59 3.22
N SER A 31 -35.85 21.79 2.22
CA SER A 31 -35.06 21.72 0.97
C SER A 31 -33.89 20.77 0.89
N SER A 32 -34.19 19.74 0.15
CA SER A 32 -33.34 18.80 -0.55
C SER A 32 -32.27 19.50 -1.39
N GLU A 33 -31.01 19.14 -1.20
CA GLU A 33 -30.04 19.09 -2.28
C GLU A 33 -29.11 17.93 -2.04
N ALA A 34 -29.24 16.94 -2.90
CA ALA A 34 -28.35 15.81 -3.01
C ALA A 34 -27.01 16.30 -3.55
N THR A 35 -26.06 16.54 -2.67
CA THR A 35 -24.68 16.74 -3.09
C THR A 35 -24.02 15.38 -3.16
N SER A 36 -23.85 14.88 -4.38
CA SER A 36 -23.00 13.74 -4.71
C SER A 36 -21.60 13.99 -4.13
N ALA A 37 -21.24 13.28 -3.07
CA ALA A 37 -19.89 13.22 -2.60
C ALA A 37 -19.06 12.47 -3.65
N SER A 38 -18.39 13.24 -4.51
CA SER A 38 -17.33 12.77 -5.38
C SER A 38 -16.20 12.27 -4.48
N SER A 39 -16.01 10.97 -4.46
CA SER A 39 -14.85 10.35 -3.84
C SER A 39 -13.61 10.90 -4.53
N ALA A 40 -12.89 11.77 -3.85
CA ALA A 40 -11.60 12.25 -4.29
C ALA A 40 -10.62 11.08 -4.26
N SER A 41 -10.42 10.45 -5.43
CA SER A 41 -9.30 9.57 -5.70
C SER A 41 -8.04 10.42 -5.57
N SER A 42 -7.22 10.17 -4.57
CA SER A 42 -5.91 10.80 -4.43
C SER A 42 -4.99 10.22 -5.50
N THR A 43 -5.06 10.82 -6.68
CA THR A 43 -4.13 10.53 -7.77
C THR A 43 -2.80 11.19 -7.43
N GLN A 44 -1.81 10.41 -7.03
CA GLN A 44 -0.42 10.86 -7.05
C GLN A 44 -0.03 11.08 -8.50
N SER A 45 0.52 12.26 -8.75
CA SER A 45 0.82 12.83 -10.07
C SER A 45 1.84 11.94 -10.80
N ALA A 46 1.33 11.05 -11.65
CA ALA A 46 2.14 10.41 -12.66
C ALA A 46 2.36 11.38 -13.82
N SER A 47 3.57 11.34 -14.37
CA SER A 47 3.93 11.98 -15.63
C SER A 47 2.83 11.76 -16.67
N SER A 48 2.33 12.83 -17.29
CA SER A 48 1.30 12.80 -18.34
C SER A 48 1.87 12.34 -19.68
N GLY A 49 2.58 11.21 -19.69
CA GLY A 49 2.96 10.48 -20.89
C GLY A 49 1.83 9.53 -21.28
N GLU A 50 1.67 9.30 -22.58
CA GLU A 50 0.79 8.24 -23.08
C GLU A 50 1.26 6.90 -22.47
N VAL A 51 0.34 6.07 -21.97
CA VAL A 51 0.64 4.76 -21.41
C VAL A 51 0.87 3.78 -22.57
N ASP A 52 2.08 3.26 -22.68
CA ASP A 52 2.45 2.30 -23.73
C ASP A 52 1.88 0.91 -23.48
N ARG A 53 1.75 0.55 -22.19
CA ARG A 53 1.31 -0.79 -21.79
C ARG A 53 0.71 -0.81 -20.40
N THR A 54 -0.36 -1.60 -20.21
CA THR A 54 -0.94 -1.92 -18.90
C THR A 54 -0.50 -3.33 -18.48
N ILE A 55 0.00 -3.46 -17.26
CA ILE A 55 0.36 -4.72 -16.60
C ILE A 55 -0.59 -4.92 -15.43
N THR A 56 -1.29 -6.06 -15.38
CA THR A 56 -2.20 -6.37 -14.26
C THR A 56 -1.64 -7.50 -13.42
N LEU A 57 -1.56 -7.28 -12.12
CA LEU A 57 -1.15 -8.24 -11.11
C LEU A 57 -2.33 -8.59 -10.19
N HIS A 58 -2.33 -9.81 -9.66
CA HIS A 58 -3.34 -10.31 -8.74
C HIS A 58 -2.69 -11.03 -7.56
N PRO A 59 -3.36 -11.10 -6.38
CA PRO A 59 -2.97 -12.03 -5.35
C PRO A 59 -3.33 -13.46 -5.76
N LYS A 60 -2.62 -14.44 -5.25
CA LYS A 60 -2.94 -15.86 -5.43
C LYS A 60 -4.02 -16.28 -4.41
N GLY A 61 -5.27 -15.86 -4.64
CA GLY A 61 -6.38 -16.05 -3.71
C GLY A 61 -6.10 -15.37 -2.36
N ASN A 62 -6.28 -16.08 -1.25
CA ASN A 62 -5.99 -15.58 0.10
C ASN A 62 -4.57 -15.95 0.58
N GLN A 63 -3.60 -16.05 -0.32
CA GLN A 63 -2.21 -16.31 0.01
C GLN A 63 -1.41 -15.01 -0.07
N MET A 64 -0.40 -14.87 0.78
CA MET A 64 0.59 -13.79 0.72
C MET A 64 1.57 -14.04 -0.43
N LYS A 65 1.04 -14.08 -1.67
CA LYS A 65 1.79 -14.30 -2.92
C LYS A 65 1.08 -13.62 -4.07
N TYR A 66 1.84 -13.09 -5.01
CA TYR A 66 1.31 -12.71 -6.31
C TYR A 66 1.02 -13.95 -7.16
N ARG A 67 0.02 -13.88 -8.05
CA ARG A 67 -0.23 -14.90 -9.07
C ARG A 67 0.80 -14.79 -10.19
N GLU A 68 0.97 -13.57 -10.67
CA GLU A 68 1.98 -13.18 -11.63
C GLU A 68 3.27 -12.90 -10.83
N THR A 69 4.26 -13.77 -10.92
CA THR A 69 5.55 -13.63 -10.22
C THR A 69 6.65 -13.05 -11.10
N GLU A 70 6.36 -12.88 -12.39
CA GLU A 70 7.25 -12.27 -13.37
C GLU A 70 6.45 -11.59 -14.47
N PHE A 71 6.95 -10.46 -14.97
CA PHE A 71 6.50 -9.84 -16.21
C PHE A 71 7.66 -9.12 -16.89
N THR A 72 7.58 -8.97 -18.23
CA THR A 72 8.63 -8.33 -19.03
C THR A 72 8.13 -7.04 -19.63
N VAL A 73 8.97 -6.01 -19.65
CA VAL A 73 8.72 -4.68 -20.23
C VAL A 73 9.95 -4.18 -20.97
N ALA A 74 9.79 -3.18 -21.84
CA ALA A 74 10.92 -2.58 -22.55
C ALA A 74 11.50 -1.39 -21.75
N PRO A 75 12.83 -1.09 -21.92
CA PRO A 75 13.47 0.09 -21.36
C PRO A 75 12.74 1.38 -21.76
N GLY A 76 12.63 2.34 -20.87
CA GLY A 76 12.02 3.64 -21.11
C GLY A 76 10.50 3.65 -21.37
N GLN A 77 9.85 2.49 -21.37
CA GLN A 77 8.42 2.34 -21.60
C GLN A 77 7.63 2.97 -20.45
N THR A 78 6.58 3.72 -20.76
CA THR A 78 5.64 4.19 -19.74
C THR A 78 4.56 3.13 -19.53
N ILE A 79 4.52 2.53 -18.34
CA ILE A 79 3.55 1.48 -18.01
C ILE A 79 2.57 1.94 -16.93
N GLU A 80 1.33 1.46 -17.03
CA GLU A 80 0.39 1.44 -15.94
C GLU A 80 0.42 0.06 -15.27
N LEU A 81 0.87 0.01 -14.02
CA LEU A 81 0.84 -1.19 -13.20
C LEU A 81 -0.43 -1.20 -12.37
N VAL A 82 -1.34 -2.11 -12.69
CA VAL A 82 -2.64 -2.30 -12.04
C VAL A 82 -2.54 -3.48 -11.08
N PHE A 83 -3.05 -3.31 -9.88
CA PHE A 83 -3.21 -4.41 -8.94
C PHE A 83 -4.69 -4.60 -8.62
N GLU A 84 -5.25 -5.74 -9.05
CA GLU A 84 -6.62 -6.15 -8.76
C GLU A 84 -6.62 -7.10 -7.57
N ASN A 85 -7.04 -6.61 -6.40
CA ASN A 85 -7.08 -7.43 -5.20
C ASN A 85 -8.30 -8.36 -5.19
N THR A 86 -8.18 -9.51 -5.81
CA THR A 86 -9.21 -10.55 -5.90
C THR A 86 -9.29 -11.45 -4.65
N ALA A 87 -8.57 -11.14 -3.57
CA ALA A 87 -8.71 -11.83 -2.30
C ALA A 87 -10.11 -11.62 -1.70
N THR A 88 -10.53 -12.55 -0.86
CA THR A 88 -11.86 -12.52 -0.22
C THR A 88 -11.78 -12.35 1.30
N SER A 89 -10.60 -12.60 1.89
CA SER A 89 -10.38 -12.42 3.33
C SER A 89 -10.08 -10.95 3.65
N PRO A 90 -10.79 -10.33 4.62
CA PRO A 90 -10.60 -8.92 4.96
C PRO A 90 -9.17 -8.53 5.40
N SER A 91 -8.37 -9.50 5.83
CA SER A 91 -6.97 -9.30 6.24
C SER A 91 -5.98 -9.30 5.07
N MET A 92 -6.44 -9.65 3.85
CA MET A 92 -5.59 -9.73 2.66
C MET A 92 -5.51 -8.38 1.94
N GLN A 93 -4.97 -7.37 2.63
CA GLN A 93 -4.63 -6.10 2.02
C GLN A 93 -3.23 -6.20 1.41
N HIS A 94 -3.06 -5.60 0.24
CA HIS A 94 -1.83 -5.69 -0.52
C HIS A 94 -1.54 -4.38 -1.26
N ASN A 95 -0.28 -4.13 -1.53
CA ASN A 95 0.20 -3.16 -2.49
C ASN A 95 1.26 -3.81 -3.40
N VAL A 96 1.73 -3.07 -4.37
CA VAL A 96 2.89 -3.43 -5.20
C VAL A 96 3.90 -2.30 -5.09
N VAL A 97 5.07 -2.60 -4.56
CA VAL A 97 6.20 -1.67 -4.46
C VAL A 97 7.30 -2.18 -5.38
N VAL A 98 7.63 -1.41 -6.42
CA VAL A 98 8.66 -1.75 -7.42
C VAL A 98 10.00 -1.24 -6.94
N LEU A 99 11.02 -2.10 -7.00
CA LEU A 99 12.36 -1.84 -6.49
C LEU A 99 13.39 -1.85 -7.64
N ASN A 100 14.50 -1.15 -7.46
CA ASN A 100 15.60 -1.08 -8.42
C ASN A 100 16.56 -2.31 -8.37
N THR A 101 16.22 -3.34 -7.60
CA THR A 101 17.03 -4.54 -7.41
C THR A 101 16.15 -5.74 -7.02
N THR A 102 16.72 -6.95 -7.12
CA THR A 102 16.12 -8.21 -6.66
C THR A 102 16.85 -8.80 -5.45
N GLU A 103 17.69 -8.02 -4.76
CA GLU A 103 18.44 -8.48 -3.59
C GLU A 103 17.53 -8.72 -2.37
N ASP A 104 17.63 -9.88 -1.76
CA ASP A 104 16.78 -10.29 -0.62
C ASP A 104 16.90 -9.32 0.57
N GLU A 105 18.10 -8.78 0.84
CA GLU A 105 18.34 -7.83 1.91
C GLU A 105 17.58 -6.50 1.69
N VAL A 106 17.37 -6.11 0.41
CA VAL A 106 16.59 -4.91 0.09
C VAL A 106 15.10 -5.18 0.26
N PHE A 107 14.60 -6.35 -0.13
CA PHE A 107 13.22 -6.75 0.13
C PHE A 107 12.92 -6.77 1.64
N GLU A 108 13.79 -7.36 2.44
CA GLU A 108 13.67 -7.38 3.90
C GLU A 108 13.67 -5.97 4.48
N ARG A 109 14.65 -5.16 4.12
CA ARG A 109 14.80 -3.77 4.61
C ARG A 109 13.58 -2.91 4.30
N VAL A 110 13.11 -2.94 3.03
CA VAL A 110 11.94 -2.18 2.59
C VAL A 110 10.66 -2.71 3.26
N GLY A 111 10.50 -4.03 3.36
CA GLY A 111 9.36 -4.65 4.02
C GLY A 111 9.26 -4.33 5.51
N GLU A 112 10.37 -4.39 6.23
CA GLU A 112 10.43 -4.01 7.65
C GLU A 112 10.23 -2.50 7.86
N ALA A 113 10.79 -1.67 6.98
CA ALA A 113 10.59 -0.23 7.02
C ALA A 113 9.13 0.14 6.72
N GLY A 114 8.46 -0.61 5.84
CA GLY A 114 7.04 -0.45 5.55
C GLY A 114 6.15 -0.60 6.80
N MET A 115 6.45 -1.54 7.68
CA MET A 115 5.72 -1.67 8.96
C MET A 115 5.84 -0.40 9.81
N ARG A 116 6.99 0.27 9.79
CA ARG A 116 7.22 1.52 10.53
C ARG A 116 6.55 2.73 9.89
N ALA A 117 6.45 2.74 8.54
CA ALA A 117 5.74 3.77 7.80
C ALA A 117 4.23 3.78 8.12
N GLY A 118 3.66 2.61 8.40
CA GLY A 118 2.29 2.45 8.86
C GLY A 118 1.23 2.68 7.79
N SER A 119 -0.02 2.50 8.16
CA SER A 119 -1.17 2.54 7.25
C SER A 119 -1.47 3.91 6.64
N THR A 120 -1.05 5.00 7.29
CA THR A 120 -1.19 6.38 6.77
C THR A 120 -0.33 6.63 5.53
N ASN A 121 0.73 5.85 5.36
CA ASN A 121 1.63 5.90 4.20
C ASN A 121 1.53 4.63 3.35
N ASP A 122 0.38 3.95 3.35
CA ASP A 122 0.18 2.69 2.61
C ASP A 122 1.25 1.63 2.88
N TYR A 123 1.88 1.67 4.06
CA TYR A 123 3.04 0.85 4.44
C TYR A 123 4.23 0.99 3.47
N VAL A 124 4.34 2.12 2.78
CA VAL A 124 5.46 2.42 1.88
C VAL A 124 6.45 3.33 2.60
N PRO A 125 7.70 2.89 2.82
CA PRO A 125 8.73 3.71 3.44
C PRO A 125 9.35 4.69 2.44
N GLU A 126 10.03 5.71 2.93
CA GLU A 126 10.96 6.49 2.12
C GLU A 126 12.26 5.68 1.97
N ASP A 127 12.55 5.22 0.75
CA ASP A 127 13.73 4.40 0.43
C ASP A 127 14.14 4.59 -1.03
N ASP A 128 15.43 4.83 -1.26
CA ASP A 128 16.00 5.10 -2.60
C ASP A 128 15.92 3.88 -3.55
N ALA A 129 15.64 2.69 -3.01
CA ALA A 129 15.43 1.52 -3.84
C ALA A 129 14.03 1.49 -4.47
N ILE A 130 13.08 2.30 -4.01
CA ILE A 130 11.71 2.31 -4.53
C ILE A 130 11.62 3.15 -5.79
N ILE A 131 11.19 2.53 -6.89
CA ILE A 131 10.95 3.19 -8.19
C ILE A 131 9.53 3.73 -8.27
N ALA A 132 8.55 2.88 -7.90
CA ALA A 132 7.12 3.20 -7.97
C ALA A 132 6.34 2.31 -7.00
N TYR A 133 5.12 2.72 -6.66
CA TYR A 133 4.24 1.90 -5.82
C TYR A 133 2.77 2.22 -6.04
N THR A 134 1.92 1.22 -5.83
CA THR A 134 0.46 1.40 -5.76
C THR A 134 0.03 1.78 -4.34
N PRO A 135 -1.08 2.48 -4.17
CA PRO A 135 -1.73 2.56 -2.85
C PRO A 135 -2.03 1.17 -2.27
N MET A 136 -2.33 1.11 -0.97
CA MET A 136 -2.80 -0.13 -0.35
C MET A 136 -4.21 -0.47 -0.84
N SER A 137 -4.38 -1.70 -1.33
CA SER A 137 -5.65 -2.23 -1.86
C SER A 137 -6.28 -3.20 -0.87
N LYS A 138 -7.54 -2.98 -0.54
CA LYS A 138 -8.36 -3.93 0.23
C LYS A 138 -8.95 -5.00 -0.71
N PRO A 139 -9.40 -6.14 -0.18
CA PRO A 139 -10.11 -7.14 -0.98
C PRO A 139 -11.26 -6.55 -1.79
N GLY A 140 -11.27 -6.84 -3.09
CA GLY A 140 -12.24 -6.31 -4.05
C GLY A 140 -11.89 -4.94 -4.64
N GLU A 141 -10.81 -4.29 -4.20
CA GLU A 141 -10.36 -3.01 -4.74
C GLU A 141 -9.33 -3.22 -5.87
N THR A 142 -9.30 -2.27 -6.79
CA THR A 142 -8.29 -2.14 -7.84
C THR A 142 -7.56 -0.82 -7.65
N VAL A 143 -6.24 -0.86 -7.67
CA VAL A 143 -5.36 0.31 -7.56
C VAL A 143 -4.33 0.28 -8.67
N SER A 144 -3.77 1.42 -9.05
CA SER A 144 -2.72 1.48 -10.07
C SER A 144 -1.69 2.56 -9.79
N VAL A 145 -0.56 2.44 -10.47
CA VAL A 145 0.48 3.47 -10.58
C VAL A 145 1.01 3.49 -12.00
N THR A 146 1.22 4.69 -12.55
CA THR A 146 1.89 4.88 -13.84
C THR A 146 3.31 5.37 -13.60
N PHE A 147 4.29 4.74 -14.23
CA PHE A 147 5.69 5.13 -14.13
C PHE A 147 6.45 4.77 -15.40
N THR A 148 7.62 5.41 -15.57
CA THR A 148 8.54 5.08 -16.66
C THR A 148 9.51 3.99 -16.19
N VAL A 149 9.59 2.91 -16.96
CA VAL A 149 10.52 1.80 -16.74
C VAL A 149 11.96 2.32 -16.85
N PRO A 150 12.89 1.88 -15.98
CA PRO A 150 14.29 2.23 -16.12
C PRO A 150 14.86 1.91 -17.51
N GLU A 151 15.79 2.76 -17.99
CA GLU A 151 16.49 2.56 -19.26
C GLU A 151 17.46 1.38 -19.24
N GLN A 152 17.91 0.99 -18.05
CA GLN A 152 18.85 -0.11 -17.89
C GLN A 152 18.12 -1.46 -17.94
N THR A 153 18.53 -2.35 -18.84
CA THR A 153 18.05 -3.74 -18.87
C THR A 153 18.49 -4.52 -17.64
N GLY A 154 17.66 -5.44 -17.17
CA GLY A 154 17.94 -6.26 -15.99
C GLY A 154 16.69 -6.64 -15.22
N ASP A 155 16.88 -7.24 -14.07
CA ASP A 155 15.83 -7.70 -13.18
C ASP A 155 15.59 -6.68 -12.05
N TYR A 156 14.34 -6.30 -11.88
CA TYR A 156 13.83 -5.36 -10.88
C TYR A 156 12.81 -6.09 -10.02
N GLY A 157 12.90 -5.93 -8.71
CA GLY A 157 11.98 -6.57 -7.78
C GLY A 157 10.64 -5.86 -7.67
N TYR A 158 9.61 -6.59 -7.28
CA TYR A 158 8.43 -5.97 -6.67
C TYR A 158 7.95 -6.78 -5.47
N VAL A 159 7.41 -6.09 -4.47
CA VAL A 159 7.10 -6.67 -3.16
C VAL A 159 5.83 -6.05 -2.58
N CYS A 160 5.11 -6.82 -1.77
CA CYS A 160 4.05 -6.28 -0.92
C CYS A 160 4.62 -5.90 0.45
N THR A 161 4.45 -4.64 0.85
CA THR A 161 4.98 -4.13 2.14
C THR A 161 3.97 -4.16 3.28
N PHE A 162 2.75 -4.69 3.06
CA PHE A 162 1.82 -4.95 4.16
C PHE A 162 2.50 -5.85 5.21
N PRO A 163 2.31 -5.59 6.53
CA PRO A 163 3.03 -6.28 7.60
C PRO A 163 3.07 -7.80 7.45
N GLY A 164 4.27 -8.35 7.38
CA GLY A 164 4.54 -9.79 7.26
C GLY A 164 4.42 -10.38 5.86
N HIS A 165 3.96 -9.63 4.84
CA HIS A 165 3.78 -10.15 3.48
C HIS A 165 5.07 -10.19 2.67
N TRP A 166 5.99 -9.24 2.90
CA TRP A 166 7.21 -9.06 2.12
C TRP A 166 8.07 -10.33 1.99
N ALA A 167 8.07 -11.17 3.02
CA ALA A 167 8.91 -12.38 3.04
C ALA A 167 8.50 -13.43 1.98
N THR A 168 7.27 -13.37 1.45
CA THR A 168 6.74 -14.38 0.53
C THR A 168 5.99 -13.81 -0.66
N MET A 169 5.59 -12.53 -0.60
CA MET A 169 4.83 -11.86 -1.65
C MET A 169 5.75 -10.93 -2.45
N GLN A 170 6.49 -11.55 -3.35
CA GLN A 170 7.52 -10.93 -4.19
C GLN A 170 7.38 -11.40 -5.63
N GLY A 171 7.99 -10.64 -6.55
CA GLY A 171 8.12 -11.00 -7.96
C GLY A 171 9.18 -10.17 -8.67
N THR A 172 9.34 -10.40 -9.97
CA THR A 172 10.37 -9.79 -10.81
C THR A 172 9.76 -9.08 -12.01
N MET A 173 10.08 -7.82 -12.20
CA MET A 173 9.89 -7.07 -13.43
C MET A 173 11.20 -7.20 -14.23
N ARG A 174 11.13 -7.83 -15.40
CA ARG A 174 12.27 -7.99 -16.28
C ARG A 174 12.28 -6.91 -17.35
N VAL A 175 13.32 -6.10 -17.39
CA VAL A 175 13.51 -5.06 -18.40
C VAL A 175 14.41 -5.62 -19.48
N GLU A 176 13.84 -5.84 -20.66
CA GLU A 176 14.54 -6.43 -21.81
C GLU A 176 14.25 -5.63 -23.08
N GLU A 177 15.25 -5.52 -23.96
CA GLU A 177 15.05 -4.96 -25.30
C GLU A 177 13.96 -5.74 -26.02
N SER A 178 13.01 -5.02 -26.65
CA SER A 178 12.01 -5.66 -27.49
C SER A 178 12.72 -6.41 -28.63
N ALA A 179 12.47 -7.71 -28.78
CA ALA A 179 12.93 -8.43 -29.95
C ALA A 179 12.31 -7.79 -31.20
N ALA A 180 13.17 -7.28 -32.09
CA ALA A 180 12.79 -6.62 -33.32
C ALA A 180 12.17 -7.61 -34.32
#